data_8ca9c3a76dd43c5efc95d7344f43274f
#
_entry.id   8ca9c3a76dd43c5efc95d7344f43274f
#
_cell.length_a   1.000
_cell.length_b   1.000
_cell.length_c   1.000
_cell.angle_alpha   90.00
_cell.angle_beta   90.00
_cell.angle_gamma   90.00
#
_symmetry.space_group_name_H-M   'P 1'
#
loop_
_entity.id
_entity.type
_entity.pdbx_description
1 polymer ?
#
loop_
_entity_poly.entity_id
_entity_poly.type
_entity_poly.pdbx_seq_one_letter_code
_entity_poly.pdbx_strand_id
1 'polypeptide(L)'
;MISIEYENKELCSKCGGRCCKKSGCDYFVSDFKSIDKNTILKVLETGNVSIVSAFKFEILTNGKEVVVPILYLRARNEDRGIIDLFSMKKRCSMLTSTGCSYNLEQRPGGGVNLIPNEKGCKPLNNPLDELKKWYPYQNLLAKMVKRYTGKTVDMVLKSDVEEVFYEVLSENFDGVDKLEIADISRCLPDLVKYYPEEYIKAKNRNNNEIKLIRNK
;
A
#
# COMPACT_ATOMS: atom_id res chain seq x y z
N MET A 1 -11.49 31.22 13.58
CA MET A 1 -11.13 29.87 13.19
C MET A 1 -11.29 29.77 11.67
N ILE A 2 -10.22 29.56 10.94
CA ILE A 2 -10.29 29.33 9.48
C ILE A 2 -10.86 27.92 9.34
N SER A 3 -12.06 27.78 8.77
CA SER A 3 -12.59 26.45 8.43
C SER A 3 -11.70 25.89 7.34
N ILE A 4 -11.01 24.78 7.63
CA ILE A 4 -10.24 24.06 6.61
C ILE A 4 -11.26 23.35 5.72
N GLU A 5 -11.38 23.80 4.49
CA GLU A 5 -12.23 23.16 3.50
C GLU A 5 -11.50 21.93 2.93
N TYR A 6 -11.83 20.74 3.43
CA TYR A 6 -11.23 19.46 3.00
C TYR A 6 -11.65 19.05 1.58
N GLU A 7 -12.70 19.66 1.01
CA GLU A 7 -13.15 19.45 -0.35
C GLU A 7 -13.31 20.79 -1.07
N ASN A 8 -12.64 20.89 -2.20
CA ASN A 8 -12.94 21.91 -3.20
C ASN A 8 -13.58 21.22 -4.41
N LYS A 9 -14.91 21.34 -4.54
CA LYS A 9 -15.67 20.66 -5.60
C LYS A 9 -15.17 20.99 -6.99
N GLU A 10 -14.78 22.25 -7.24
CA GLU A 10 -14.26 22.68 -8.53
C GLU A 10 -12.87 22.09 -8.84
N LEU A 11 -11.93 22.16 -7.90
CA LEU A 11 -10.60 21.58 -8.06
C LEU A 11 -10.66 20.04 -8.10
N CYS A 12 -11.49 19.42 -7.26
CA CYS A 12 -11.62 17.97 -7.22
C CYS A 12 -12.26 17.41 -8.50
N SER A 13 -13.26 18.09 -9.07
CA SER A 13 -13.86 17.68 -10.33
C SER A 13 -12.88 17.76 -11.50
N LYS A 14 -12.08 18.83 -11.57
CA LYS A 14 -11.00 18.99 -12.56
C LYS A 14 -9.88 17.95 -12.36
N CYS A 15 -9.56 17.61 -11.13
CA CYS A 15 -8.54 16.62 -10.78
C CYS A 15 -8.95 15.19 -11.17
N GLY A 16 -10.25 14.87 -11.10
CA GLY A 16 -10.78 13.54 -11.42
C GLY A 16 -10.20 12.42 -10.57
N GLY A 17 -9.84 12.69 -9.31
CA GLY A 17 -9.35 11.68 -8.37
C GLY A 17 -7.92 11.21 -8.61
N ARG A 18 -7.01 12.09 -9.02
CA ARG A 18 -5.60 11.74 -9.34
C ARG A 18 -4.93 10.91 -8.23
N CYS A 19 -5.13 11.24 -6.95
CA CYS A 19 -4.58 10.47 -5.82
C CYS A 19 -5.18 9.05 -5.77
N CYS A 20 -6.50 8.92 -5.94
CA CYS A 20 -7.18 7.62 -5.94
C CYS A 20 -6.87 6.77 -7.19
N LYS A 21 -6.44 7.39 -8.30
CA LYS A 21 -5.95 6.66 -9.48
C LYS A 21 -4.59 6.01 -9.25
N LYS A 22 -3.84 6.50 -8.26
CA LYS A 22 -2.52 5.97 -7.91
C LYS A 22 -2.57 4.92 -6.81
N SER A 23 -3.42 5.15 -5.79
CA SER A 23 -3.51 4.27 -4.61
C SER A 23 -4.74 4.59 -3.79
N GLY A 24 -5.19 3.62 -2.98
CA GLY A 24 -6.10 3.87 -1.87
C GLY A 24 -5.47 4.76 -0.80
N CYS A 25 -6.32 5.42 -0.01
CA CYS A 25 -5.89 6.28 1.09
C CYS A 25 -5.56 5.46 2.34
N ASP A 26 -4.55 5.91 3.09
CA ASP A 26 -4.16 5.29 4.35
C ASP A 26 -5.18 5.61 5.45
N TYR A 27 -5.49 4.63 6.30
CA TYR A 27 -6.22 4.87 7.54
C TYR A 27 -5.27 5.38 8.62
N PHE A 28 -5.72 6.36 9.37
CA PHE A 28 -5.04 6.84 10.56
C PHE A 28 -5.58 6.12 11.79
N VAL A 29 -4.78 6.04 12.85
CA VAL A 29 -5.23 5.49 14.13
C VAL A 29 -6.46 6.24 14.67
N SER A 30 -6.53 7.55 14.41
CA SER A 30 -7.66 8.43 14.78
C SER A 30 -8.97 8.15 14.04
N ASP A 31 -8.95 7.38 12.96
CA ASP A 31 -10.18 6.98 12.25
C ASP A 31 -10.99 5.95 13.06
N PHE A 32 -10.40 5.41 14.11
CA PHE A 32 -10.99 4.37 14.94
C PHE A 32 -11.22 4.88 16.37
N LYS A 33 -12.42 4.61 16.93
CA LYS A 33 -12.70 4.88 18.35
C LYS A 33 -11.82 4.03 19.27
N SER A 34 -11.52 2.80 18.87
CA SER A 34 -10.60 1.87 19.52
C SER A 34 -10.00 0.95 18.46
N ILE A 35 -8.76 0.52 18.67
CA ILE A 35 -8.11 -0.46 17.80
C ILE A 35 -7.93 -1.74 18.60
N ASP A 36 -8.85 -2.66 18.40
CA ASP A 36 -8.84 -4.00 18.94
C ASP A 36 -9.13 -5.05 17.85
N LYS A 37 -9.09 -6.32 18.23
CA LYS A 37 -9.29 -7.45 17.31
C LYS A 37 -10.62 -7.36 16.55
N ASN A 38 -11.70 -7.02 17.25
CA ASN A 38 -13.04 -7.00 16.65
C ASN A 38 -13.21 -5.84 15.69
N THR A 39 -12.68 -4.67 16.04
CA THR A 39 -12.67 -3.48 15.18
C THR A 39 -11.91 -3.76 13.89
N ILE A 40 -10.70 -4.32 13.97
CA ILE A 40 -9.91 -4.64 12.78
C ILE A 40 -10.60 -5.71 11.92
N LEU A 41 -11.14 -6.77 12.53
CA LEU A 41 -11.89 -7.79 11.78
C LEU A 41 -13.07 -7.19 11.03
N LYS A 42 -13.92 -6.41 11.68
CA LYS A 42 -15.07 -5.76 11.04
C LYS A 42 -14.67 -4.90 9.84
N VAL A 43 -13.58 -4.15 9.96
CA VAL A 43 -13.07 -3.30 8.87
C VAL A 43 -12.55 -4.14 7.71
N LEU A 44 -11.79 -5.21 7.97
CA LEU A 44 -11.29 -6.10 6.93
C LEU A 44 -12.40 -6.90 6.24
N GLU A 45 -13.43 -7.30 6.99
CA GLU A 45 -14.61 -8.03 6.48
C GLU A 45 -15.46 -7.20 5.51
N THR A 46 -15.34 -5.87 5.52
CA THR A 46 -15.97 -5.01 4.49
C THR A 46 -15.47 -5.33 3.09
N GLY A 47 -14.29 -5.91 2.98
CA GLY A 47 -13.66 -6.18 1.70
C GLY A 47 -13.02 -4.94 1.05
N ASN A 48 -13.11 -3.76 1.65
CA ASN A 48 -12.65 -2.49 1.08
C ASN A 48 -11.33 -2.01 1.67
N VAL A 49 -10.74 -2.78 2.57
CA VAL A 49 -9.52 -2.41 3.31
C VAL A 49 -8.50 -3.53 3.21
N SER A 50 -7.24 -3.15 3.08
CA SER A 50 -6.10 -4.06 3.12
C SER A 50 -5.19 -3.72 4.30
N ILE A 51 -4.55 -4.74 4.88
CA ILE A 51 -3.33 -4.57 5.67
C ILE A 51 -2.18 -4.46 4.67
N VAL A 52 -1.47 -3.36 4.74
CA VAL A 52 -0.30 -3.06 3.91
C VAL A 52 0.92 -2.80 4.81
N SER A 53 2.10 -2.66 4.22
CA SER A 53 3.29 -2.27 4.98
C SER A 53 4.00 -1.06 4.39
N ALA A 54 4.68 -0.33 5.27
CA ALA A 54 5.76 0.58 4.93
C ALA A 54 7.06 0.02 5.53
N PHE A 55 8.19 0.45 5.00
CA PHE A 55 9.49 -0.08 5.43
C PHE A 55 10.25 0.94 6.27
N LYS A 56 10.81 0.46 7.37
CA LYS A 56 11.80 1.15 8.17
C LYS A 56 13.13 0.40 8.06
N PHE A 57 14.20 1.13 7.84
CA PHE A 57 15.54 0.57 7.88
C PHE A 57 16.08 0.70 9.32
N GLU A 58 16.57 -0.39 9.86
CA GLU A 58 17.19 -0.43 11.19
C GLU A 58 18.56 -1.08 11.12
N ILE A 59 19.50 -0.55 11.90
CA ILE A 59 20.82 -1.15 12.08
C ILE A 59 20.81 -1.90 13.40
N LEU A 60 21.00 -3.21 13.34
CA LEU A 60 21.11 -4.05 14.52
C LEU A 60 22.40 -3.78 15.28
N THR A 61 22.49 -4.23 16.53
CA THR A 61 23.67 -4.06 17.39
C THR A 61 24.95 -4.67 16.82
N ASN A 62 24.83 -5.64 15.92
CA ASN A 62 25.95 -6.26 15.19
C ASN A 62 26.32 -5.51 13.90
N GLY A 63 25.76 -4.32 13.67
CA GLY A 63 26.00 -3.51 12.46
C GLY A 63 25.23 -3.97 11.21
N LYS A 64 24.44 -5.05 11.29
CA LYS A 64 23.63 -5.52 10.17
C LYS A 64 22.43 -4.61 9.96
N GLU A 65 22.26 -4.12 8.75
CA GLU A 65 21.07 -3.39 8.32
C GLU A 65 19.95 -4.37 7.99
N VAL A 66 18.76 -4.09 8.52
CA VAL A 66 17.56 -4.89 8.29
C VAL A 66 16.37 -4.01 7.90
N VAL A 67 15.47 -4.57 7.13
CA VAL A 67 14.19 -3.94 6.77
C VAL A 67 13.12 -4.43 7.72
N VAL A 68 12.48 -3.50 8.41
CA VAL A 68 11.37 -3.79 9.33
C VAL A 68 10.06 -3.30 8.73
N PRO A 69 9.10 -4.17 8.43
CA PRO A 69 7.80 -3.76 7.95
C PRO A 69 6.98 -3.12 9.09
N ILE A 70 6.36 -1.99 8.80
CA ILE A 70 5.38 -1.34 9.67
C ILE A 70 4.02 -1.57 9.04
N LEU A 71 3.20 -2.39 9.69
CA LEU A 71 1.87 -2.72 9.23
C LEU A 71 0.89 -1.60 9.56
N TYR A 72 -0.02 -1.33 8.62
CA TYR A 72 -1.11 -0.37 8.80
C TYR A 72 -2.27 -0.69 7.85
N LEU A 73 -3.35 0.07 7.91
CA LEU A 73 -4.51 -0.14 7.07
C LEU A 73 -4.56 0.88 5.93
N ARG A 74 -5.00 0.43 4.76
CA ARG A 74 -5.21 1.24 3.56
C ARG A 74 -6.52 0.86 2.89
N ALA A 75 -7.23 1.82 2.29
CA ALA A 75 -8.31 1.52 1.37
C ALA A 75 -7.76 0.66 0.23
N ARG A 76 -8.43 -0.46 -0.08
CA ARG A 76 -7.90 -1.48 -0.99
C ARG A 76 -7.67 -0.91 -2.38
N ASN A 77 -6.58 -1.32 -3.00
CA ASN A 77 -6.34 -1.13 -4.43
C ASN A 77 -7.09 -2.18 -5.25
N GLU A 78 -7.47 -1.85 -6.49
CA GLU A 78 -8.05 -2.80 -7.44
C GLU A 78 -7.10 -4.00 -7.63
N ASP A 79 -7.67 -5.19 -7.75
CA ASP A 79 -6.97 -6.48 -7.94
C ASP A 79 -6.02 -6.87 -6.78
N ARG A 80 -6.14 -6.23 -5.62
CA ARG A 80 -5.36 -6.58 -4.42
C ARG A 80 -6.20 -7.24 -3.35
N GLY A 81 -5.55 -8.04 -2.50
CA GLY A 81 -6.20 -8.79 -1.42
C GLY A 81 -6.42 -7.99 -0.15
N ILE A 82 -7.03 -8.64 0.85
CA ILE A 82 -7.12 -8.10 2.23
C ILE A 82 -5.73 -7.97 2.86
N ILE A 83 -4.82 -8.86 2.53
CA ILE A 83 -3.41 -8.77 2.90
C ILE A 83 -2.63 -8.46 1.62
N ASP A 84 -1.93 -7.34 1.61
CA ASP A 84 -1.18 -6.80 0.48
C ASP A 84 0.01 -6.02 1.05
N LEU A 85 0.99 -6.76 1.59
CA LEU A 85 2.06 -6.15 2.36
C LEU A 85 3.02 -5.36 1.49
N PHE A 86 3.26 -5.82 0.27
CA PHE A 86 4.11 -5.13 -0.69
C PHE A 86 3.68 -5.44 -2.12
N SER A 87 3.17 -4.44 -2.82
CA SER A 87 2.77 -4.58 -4.22
C SER A 87 2.96 -3.26 -4.95
N MET A 88 3.03 -3.27 -6.26
CA MET A 88 2.86 -2.07 -7.05
C MET A 88 1.44 -1.55 -6.84
N LYS A 89 1.33 -0.28 -6.46
CA LYS A 89 0.03 0.34 -6.17
C LYS A 89 -0.77 0.51 -7.46
N LYS A 90 -2.05 0.25 -7.33
CA LYS A 90 -3.04 0.41 -8.39
C LYS A 90 -4.12 1.39 -7.94
N ARG A 91 -5.04 1.70 -8.82
CA ARG A 91 -6.22 2.50 -8.54
C ARG A 91 -6.93 2.02 -7.27
N CYS A 92 -7.44 2.96 -6.48
CA CYS A 92 -8.29 2.66 -5.33
C CYS A 92 -9.60 2.01 -5.77
N SER A 93 -9.99 0.89 -5.18
CA SER A 93 -11.26 0.21 -5.47
C SER A 93 -12.51 1.04 -5.15
N MET A 94 -12.36 2.07 -4.32
CA MET A 94 -13.43 3.00 -3.94
C MET A 94 -13.60 4.17 -4.93
N LEU A 95 -12.76 4.28 -5.96
CA LEU A 95 -12.88 5.33 -6.97
C LEU A 95 -13.89 4.93 -8.05
N THR A 96 -14.96 5.70 -8.16
CA THR A 96 -15.97 5.57 -9.21
C THR A 96 -15.78 6.62 -10.31
N SER A 97 -16.62 6.58 -11.34
CA SER A 97 -16.65 7.61 -12.40
C SER A 97 -17.06 9.00 -11.87
N THR A 98 -17.79 9.04 -10.75
CA THR A 98 -18.29 10.27 -10.13
C THR A 98 -17.44 10.73 -8.93
N GLY A 99 -16.36 10.02 -8.59
CA GLY A 99 -15.48 10.32 -7.47
C GLY A 99 -15.38 9.19 -6.46
N CYS A 100 -15.06 9.52 -5.21
CA CYS A 100 -14.96 8.53 -4.14
C CYS A 100 -16.35 8.02 -3.74
N SER A 101 -16.53 6.69 -3.63
CA SER A 101 -17.78 6.08 -3.12
C SER A 101 -17.97 6.27 -1.62
N TYR A 102 -16.91 6.57 -0.87
CA TYR A 102 -17.03 6.98 0.52
C TYR A 102 -17.54 8.42 0.62
N ASN A 103 -18.48 8.67 1.51
CA ASN A 103 -18.78 10.03 1.94
C ASN A 103 -17.61 10.59 2.78
N LEU A 104 -17.63 11.89 3.10
CA LEU A 104 -16.52 12.54 3.80
C LEU A 104 -16.22 11.90 5.18
N GLU A 105 -17.27 11.50 5.91
CA GLU A 105 -17.15 10.89 7.25
C GLU A 105 -16.58 9.46 7.21
N GLN A 106 -16.76 8.77 6.08
CA GLN A 106 -16.27 7.40 5.88
C GLN A 106 -14.87 7.34 5.29
N ARG A 107 -14.36 8.48 4.79
CA ARG A 107 -13.03 8.51 4.17
C ARG A 107 -11.94 8.25 5.18
N PRO A 108 -10.94 7.43 4.82
CA PRO A 108 -9.74 7.30 5.62
C PRO A 108 -9.07 8.66 5.87
N GLY A 109 -8.49 8.83 7.06
CA GLY A 109 -7.78 10.05 7.47
C GLY A 109 -6.75 10.52 6.46
N GLY A 110 -6.03 9.59 5.81
CA GLY A 110 -5.10 9.92 4.73
C GLY A 110 -5.76 10.59 3.53
N GLY A 111 -7.03 10.30 3.26
CA GLY A 111 -7.81 10.98 2.22
C GLY A 111 -8.32 12.35 2.65
N VAL A 112 -8.79 12.45 3.89
CA VAL A 112 -9.24 13.73 4.48
C VAL A 112 -8.08 14.67 4.73
N ASN A 113 -6.89 14.12 5.01
CA ASN A 113 -5.65 14.88 5.21
C ASN A 113 -5.14 15.60 3.95
N LEU A 114 -5.69 15.30 2.78
CA LEU A 114 -5.26 15.90 1.51
C LEU A 114 -6.05 17.18 1.24
N ILE A 115 -5.39 18.33 1.37
CA ILE A 115 -5.98 19.64 1.09
C ILE A 115 -5.80 19.97 -0.39
N PRO A 116 -6.90 20.14 -1.17
CA PRO A 116 -6.83 20.45 -2.58
C PRO A 116 -6.19 21.81 -2.85
N ASN A 117 -5.35 21.89 -3.88
CA ASN A 117 -4.87 23.14 -4.45
C ASN A 117 -4.62 22.98 -5.96
N GLU A 118 -4.38 24.07 -6.66
CA GLU A 118 -4.21 24.09 -8.13
C GLU A 118 -3.06 23.20 -8.65
N LYS A 119 -2.01 23.01 -7.85
CA LYS A 119 -0.83 22.19 -8.19
C LYS A 119 -0.99 20.71 -7.80
N GLY A 120 -2.10 20.38 -7.15
CA GLY A 120 -2.38 19.04 -6.58
C GLY A 120 -2.64 19.11 -5.09
N CYS A 121 -3.05 17.98 -4.49
CA CYS A 121 -3.31 17.93 -3.05
C CYS A 121 -2.00 17.89 -2.25
N LYS A 122 -2.01 18.57 -1.11
CA LYS A 122 -0.92 18.50 -0.13
C LYS A 122 -1.43 17.89 1.17
N PRO A 123 -0.66 17.03 1.84
CA PRO A 123 -1.06 16.52 3.15
C PRO A 123 -1.02 17.65 4.19
N LEU A 124 -2.03 17.69 5.06
CA LEU A 124 -2.08 18.58 6.21
C LEU A 124 -1.10 18.13 7.29
N ASN A 125 -1.10 16.83 7.60
CA ASN A 125 -0.21 16.21 8.57
C ASN A 125 0.90 15.42 7.83
N ASN A 126 2.04 15.26 8.51
CA ASN A 126 3.13 14.44 7.98
C ASN A 126 2.71 12.96 7.94
N PRO A 127 2.67 12.31 6.78
CA PRO A 127 2.28 10.91 6.68
C PRO A 127 3.14 9.95 7.51
N LEU A 128 4.43 10.25 7.70
CA LEU A 128 5.34 9.42 8.51
C LEU A 128 4.98 9.46 10.01
N ASP A 129 4.51 10.60 10.51
CA ASP A 129 4.09 10.70 11.90
C ASP A 129 2.77 9.99 12.15
N GLU A 130 1.86 10.00 11.18
CA GLU A 130 0.63 9.20 11.23
C GLU A 130 0.95 7.69 11.19
N LEU A 131 1.91 7.27 10.38
CA LEU A 131 2.35 5.89 10.31
C LEU A 131 2.92 5.39 11.64
N LYS A 132 3.72 6.20 12.36
CA LYS A 132 4.27 5.84 13.67
C LYS A 132 3.20 5.52 14.72
N LYS A 133 2.02 6.10 14.59
CA LYS A 133 0.90 5.82 15.51
C LYS A 133 0.42 4.37 15.45
N TRP A 134 0.74 3.64 14.38
CA TRP A 134 0.45 2.21 14.23
C TRP A 134 1.42 1.29 14.98
N TYR A 135 2.54 1.79 15.53
CA TYR A 135 3.54 0.96 16.23
C TYR A 135 2.96 0.10 17.38
N PRO A 136 2.05 0.61 18.24
CA PRO A 136 1.47 -0.20 19.31
C PRO A 136 0.63 -1.38 18.83
N TYR A 137 0.19 -1.36 17.57
CA TYR A 137 -0.76 -2.33 17.01
C TYR A 137 -0.12 -3.38 16.11
N GLN A 138 1.22 -3.39 15.98
CA GLN A 138 1.93 -4.31 15.08
C GLN A 138 1.63 -5.78 15.38
N ASN A 139 1.62 -6.18 16.64
CA ASN A 139 1.29 -7.55 17.05
C ASN A 139 -0.16 -7.93 16.70
N LEU A 140 -1.09 -7.00 16.77
CA LEU A 140 -2.48 -7.23 16.40
C LEU A 140 -2.59 -7.45 14.89
N LEU A 141 -2.01 -6.55 14.09
CA LEU A 141 -2.03 -6.65 12.63
C LEU A 141 -1.31 -7.91 12.13
N ALA A 142 -0.17 -8.27 12.73
CA ALA A 142 0.54 -9.52 12.41
C ALA A 142 -0.31 -10.77 12.68
N LYS A 143 -1.12 -10.78 13.76
CA LYS A 143 -2.10 -11.86 14.02
C LYS A 143 -3.19 -11.91 12.96
N MET A 144 -3.62 -10.75 12.43
CA MET A 144 -4.58 -10.71 11.32
C MET A 144 -3.96 -11.25 10.03
N VAL A 145 -2.72 -10.86 9.70
CA VAL A 145 -1.99 -11.42 8.55
C VAL A 145 -1.98 -12.95 8.65
N LYS A 146 -1.56 -13.51 9.80
CA LYS A 146 -1.55 -14.96 10.01
C LYS A 146 -2.94 -15.58 9.90
N ARG A 147 -3.99 -14.92 10.40
CA ARG A 147 -5.37 -15.40 10.32
C ARG A 147 -5.86 -15.54 8.88
N TYR A 148 -5.58 -14.55 8.03
CA TYR A 148 -6.07 -14.52 6.65
C TYR A 148 -5.21 -15.32 5.68
N THR A 149 -3.92 -15.52 5.96
CA THR A 149 -2.97 -16.15 5.04
C THR A 149 -2.45 -17.51 5.53
N GLY A 150 -2.57 -17.83 6.81
CA GLY A 150 -1.89 -18.95 7.46
C GLY A 150 -0.37 -18.76 7.62
N LYS A 151 0.20 -17.66 7.11
CA LYS A 151 1.64 -17.38 7.04
C LYS A 151 2.04 -16.27 8.03
N THR A 152 3.33 -16.19 8.35
CA THR A 152 3.88 -15.04 9.08
C THR A 152 4.01 -13.81 8.18
N VAL A 153 4.16 -12.62 8.79
CA VAL A 153 4.40 -11.37 8.05
C VAL A 153 5.61 -11.49 7.13
N ASP A 154 6.72 -12.05 7.60
CA ASP A 154 7.93 -12.24 6.79
C ASP A 154 7.68 -13.14 5.57
N MET A 155 6.96 -14.24 5.75
CA MET A 155 6.65 -15.15 4.63
C MET A 155 5.76 -14.49 3.58
N VAL A 156 4.76 -13.70 4.01
CA VAL A 156 3.88 -12.97 3.08
C VAL A 156 4.67 -11.89 2.37
N LEU A 157 5.44 -11.11 3.12
CA LEU A 157 6.26 -10.04 2.56
C LEU A 157 7.25 -10.54 1.50
N LYS A 158 7.94 -11.64 1.77
CA LYS A 158 8.85 -12.27 0.79
C LYS A 158 8.11 -12.70 -0.48
N SER A 159 6.92 -13.29 -0.32
CA SER A 159 6.09 -13.67 -1.46
C SER A 159 5.64 -12.45 -2.28
N ASP A 160 5.23 -11.37 -1.62
CA ASP A 160 4.80 -10.14 -2.29
C ASP A 160 5.98 -9.46 -3.01
N VAL A 161 7.16 -9.42 -2.39
CA VAL A 161 8.38 -8.86 -3.01
C VAL A 161 8.82 -9.69 -4.22
N GLU A 162 8.73 -11.02 -4.14
CA GLU A 162 8.98 -11.91 -5.29
C GLU A 162 8.05 -11.57 -6.46
N GLU A 163 6.76 -11.34 -6.18
CA GLU A 163 5.78 -10.98 -7.21
C GLU A 163 6.10 -9.62 -7.84
N VAL A 164 6.47 -8.61 -7.04
CA VAL A 164 6.89 -7.30 -7.58
C VAL A 164 8.13 -7.43 -8.46
N PHE A 165 9.13 -8.24 -8.07
CA PHE A 165 10.27 -8.53 -8.94
C PHE A 165 9.84 -9.18 -10.25
N TYR A 166 8.90 -10.12 -10.18
CA TYR A 166 8.38 -10.78 -11.39
C TYR A 166 7.60 -9.80 -12.28
N GLU A 167 6.71 -8.96 -11.71
CA GLU A 167 5.98 -7.92 -12.44
C GLU A 167 6.96 -6.97 -13.17
N VAL A 168 8.06 -6.56 -12.51
CA VAL A 168 9.08 -5.70 -13.11
C VAL A 168 9.87 -6.42 -14.22
N LEU A 169 10.32 -7.65 -13.97
CA LEU A 169 11.12 -8.43 -14.93
C LEU A 169 10.33 -8.84 -16.18
N SER A 170 9.02 -9.06 -16.03
CA SER A 170 8.10 -9.37 -17.13
C SER A 170 7.49 -8.14 -17.79
N GLU A 171 7.83 -6.93 -17.31
CA GLU A 171 7.24 -5.65 -17.76
C GLU A 171 5.71 -5.62 -17.65
N ASN A 172 5.16 -6.35 -16.69
CA ASN A 172 3.72 -6.41 -16.43
C ASN A 172 3.27 -5.24 -15.56
N PHE A 173 2.99 -4.10 -16.20
CA PHE A 173 2.58 -2.86 -15.53
C PHE A 173 1.10 -2.53 -15.73
N ASP A 174 0.28 -3.51 -16.04
CA ASP A 174 -1.14 -3.28 -16.31
C ASP A 174 -1.86 -2.66 -15.12
N GLY A 175 -2.54 -1.54 -15.34
CA GLY A 175 -3.24 -0.77 -14.31
C GLY A 175 -2.33 -0.01 -13.32
N VAL A 176 -1.00 -0.04 -13.48
CA VAL A 176 -0.05 0.67 -12.60
C VAL A 176 0.24 2.08 -13.14
N ASP A 177 0.23 3.08 -12.24
CA ASP A 177 0.57 4.47 -12.59
C ASP A 177 2.07 4.59 -12.92
N LYS A 178 2.41 5.41 -13.93
CA LYS A 178 3.80 5.61 -14.38
C LYS A 178 4.74 6.11 -13.28
N LEU A 179 4.25 6.90 -12.32
CA LEU A 179 5.07 7.37 -11.21
C LEU A 179 5.35 6.24 -10.22
N GLU A 180 4.40 5.34 -10.01
CA GLU A 180 4.62 4.14 -9.18
C GLU A 180 5.67 3.21 -9.81
N ILE A 181 5.61 2.99 -11.12
CA ILE A 181 6.62 2.23 -11.86
C ILE A 181 8.01 2.86 -11.69
N ALA A 182 8.11 4.19 -11.80
CA ALA A 182 9.35 4.91 -11.62
C ALA A 182 9.87 4.81 -10.16
N ASP A 183 8.98 4.85 -9.17
CA ASP A 183 9.33 4.73 -7.76
C ASP A 183 9.84 3.31 -7.43
N ILE A 184 9.16 2.27 -7.91
CA ILE A 184 9.60 0.87 -7.75
C ILE A 184 10.95 0.66 -8.46
N SER A 185 11.10 1.14 -9.69
CA SER A 185 12.36 1.02 -10.43
C SER A 185 13.54 1.67 -9.72
N ARG A 186 13.31 2.79 -9.04
CA ARG A 186 14.33 3.48 -8.23
C ARG A 186 14.72 2.69 -6.98
N CYS A 187 13.75 2.04 -6.33
CA CYS A 187 13.99 1.24 -5.13
C CYS A 187 14.48 -0.18 -5.42
N LEU A 188 14.45 -0.61 -6.69
CA LEU A 188 14.77 -1.98 -7.09
C LEU A 188 16.17 -2.46 -6.63
N PRO A 189 17.24 -1.66 -6.74
CA PRO A 189 18.58 -2.08 -6.26
C PRO A 189 18.59 -2.38 -4.76
N ASP A 190 17.90 -1.57 -3.95
CA ASP A 190 17.79 -1.80 -2.52
C ASP A 190 16.95 -3.03 -2.20
N LEU A 191 15.84 -3.24 -2.91
CA LEU A 191 15.03 -4.44 -2.77
C LEU A 191 15.84 -5.70 -3.09
N VAL A 192 16.63 -5.70 -4.15
CA VAL A 192 17.50 -6.84 -4.49
C VAL A 192 18.56 -7.08 -3.39
N LYS A 193 19.10 -6.01 -2.80
CA LYS A 193 20.05 -6.12 -1.68
C LYS A 193 19.44 -6.84 -0.47
N TYR A 194 18.19 -6.53 -0.13
CA TYR A 194 17.52 -7.08 1.05
C TYR A 194 16.78 -8.40 0.79
N TYR A 195 16.39 -8.67 -0.45
CA TYR A 195 15.62 -9.84 -0.87
C TYR A 195 16.25 -10.57 -2.08
N PRO A 196 17.53 -10.96 -2.00
CA PRO A 196 18.25 -11.55 -3.15
C PRO A 196 17.68 -12.89 -3.58
N GLU A 197 17.16 -13.70 -2.63
CA GLU A 197 16.56 -15.01 -2.94
C GLU A 197 15.27 -14.85 -3.72
N GLU A 198 14.43 -13.91 -3.34
CA GLU A 198 13.15 -13.60 -3.98
C GLU A 198 13.39 -13.07 -5.41
N TYR A 199 14.43 -12.25 -5.60
CA TYR A 199 14.83 -11.80 -6.94
C TYR A 199 15.26 -12.97 -7.84
N ILE A 200 16.05 -13.90 -7.32
CA ILE A 200 16.49 -15.10 -8.08
C ILE A 200 15.28 -15.96 -8.46
N LYS A 201 14.33 -16.17 -7.56
CA LYS A 201 13.11 -16.93 -7.83
C LYS A 201 12.28 -16.27 -8.93
N ALA A 202 12.02 -14.98 -8.84
CA ALA A 202 11.29 -14.20 -9.84
C ALA A 202 11.97 -14.27 -11.22
N LYS A 203 13.30 -14.12 -11.27
CA LYS A 203 14.09 -14.21 -12.49
C LYS A 203 13.99 -15.61 -13.14
N ASN A 204 14.06 -16.66 -12.33
CA ASN A 204 13.93 -18.04 -12.84
C ASN A 204 12.52 -18.30 -13.38
N ARG A 205 11.48 -17.82 -12.71
CA ARG A 205 10.09 -17.90 -13.17
C ARG A 205 9.93 -17.19 -14.52
N ASN A 206 10.37 -15.95 -14.65
CA ASN A 206 10.29 -15.18 -15.89
C ASN A 206 11.04 -15.88 -17.06
N ASN A 207 12.26 -16.39 -16.82
CA ASN A 207 13.04 -17.10 -17.82
C ASN A 207 12.34 -18.38 -18.31
N ASN A 208 11.67 -19.10 -17.42
CA ASN A 208 10.94 -20.32 -17.79
C ASN A 208 9.71 -20.01 -18.66
N GLU A 209 8.98 -18.94 -18.36
CA GLU A 209 7.83 -18.50 -19.15
C GLU A 209 8.24 -18.05 -20.55
N ILE A 210 9.35 -17.31 -20.68
CA ILE A 210 9.89 -16.91 -21.98
C ILE A 210 10.26 -18.14 -22.84
N LYS A 211 10.86 -19.18 -22.22
CA LYS A 211 11.18 -20.42 -22.94
C LYS A 211 9.92 -21.15 -23.43
N LEU A 212 8.86 -21.19 -22.61
CA LEU A 212 7.60 -21.80 -22.98
C LEU A 212 6.90 -21.10 -24.16
N ILE A 213 7.00 -19.77 -24.21
CA ILE A 213 6.44 -18.96 -25.30
C ILE A 213 7.21 -19.19 -26.60
N ARG A 214 8.55 -19.32 -26.55
CA ARG A 214 9.39 -19.52 -27.73
C ARG A 214 9.30 -20.93 -28.32
N ASN A 215 8.82 -21.91 -27.57
CA ASN A 215 8.69 -23.31 -27.99
C ASN A 215 7.28 -23.64 -28.48
N LYS A 216 6.37 -22.71 -28.53
CA LYS A 216 5.05 -22.78 -29.17
C LYS A 216 5.05 -22.13 -30.54
#